data_4c26f1fc89baf6e775fa7a73e1cf33a9
#
_entry.id   4c26f1fc89baf6e775fa7a73e1cf33a9
#
_cell.length_a   1.000
_cell.length_b   1.000
_cell.length_c   1.000
_cell.angle_alpha   90.00
_cell.angle_beta   90.00
_cell.angle_gamma   90.00
#
_symmetry.space_group_name_H-M   'P 1'
#
loop_
_entity.id
_entity.type
_entity.pdbx_description
1 polymer ?
#
loop_
_entity_poly.entity_id
_entity_poly.type
_entity_poly.pdbx_seq_one_letter_code
_entity_poly.pdbx_strand_id
1 'polypeptide(L)'
;MGIRGLNNLLEKFDCHQTFLEIPDNVKTIAIDANLYLCKYMHSKNTELLYNLLNQALKFLSSNITPIYIFDGKAPDEKNFTLKKRKIKKQNIVKKINALKKSLDLDPSNQYIIDKINHLQKLCKTLSMKILKDVKQLLDILNIKYFDAKGEADYLCCKLSKLKLVDACLTEDMDFLLLGAPIIINFKKKGLVNYLDKEYIINKFNFTENQFIELCIILGSDYHKFKIKIKSSEAFDNINKYKSIQNWIEQEDSIVIKNYLINCIRIKKFIIKTYNNTPVPNYNFQNPIFKFININIIKKFFNLRIPKKSFHYHNTSSVRNNIEFINSLHIEI
;
A
#
# COMPACT_ATOMS: atom_id res chain seq x y z
N MET A 1 2.52 -3.20 -6.27
CA MET A 1 2.26 -4.65 -6.02
C MET A 1 0.88 -4.95 -6.56
N GLY A 2 0.33 -6.15 -6.40
CA GLY A 2 -1.02 -6.48 -6.84
C GLY A 2 -1.12 -7.07 -8.24
N ILE A 3 -2.09 -6.65 -9.01
CA ILE A 3 -2.55 -7.29 -10.25
C ILE A 3 -1.53 -7.17 -11.39
N ARG A 4 -1.06 -8.31 -11.89
CA ARG A 4 -0.01 -8.34 -12.92
C ARG A 4 -0.50 -7.81 -14.26
N GLY A 5 0.28 -6.94 -14.88
CA GLY A 5 0.00 -6.42 -16.22
C GLY A 5 -1.24 -5.52 -16.30
N LEU A 6 -1.94 -5.25 -15.18
CA LEU A 6 -3.03 -4.28 -15.17
C LEU A 6 -2.49 -2.89 -15.54
N ASN A 7 -1.33 -2.49 -14.99
CA ASN A 7 -0.74 -1.20 -15.32
C ASN A 7 -0.49 -1.01 -16.83
N ASN A 8 -0.07 -2.06 -17.54
CA ASN A 8 0.12 -2.00 -19.00
C ASN A 8 -1.20 -1.72 -19.74
N LEU A 9 -2.32 -2.24 -19.23
CA LEU A 9 -3.64 -1.93 -19.79
C LEU A 9 -4.06 -0.50 -19.44
N LEU A 10 -3.83 -0.07 -18.18
CA LEU A 10 -4.13 1.30 -17.75
C LEU A 10 -3.37 2.33 -18.56
N GLU A 11 -2.10 2.06 -18.88
CA GLU A 11 -1.28 2.90 -19.76
C GLU A 11 -1.80 2.86 -21.21
N LYS A 12 -2.09 1.66 -21.74
CA LYS A 12 -2.59 1.50 -23.12
C LYS A 12 -3.89 2.25 -23.38
N PHE A 13 -4.79 2.31 -22.36
CA PHE A 13 -6.09 2.96 -22.46
C PHE A 13 -6.10 4.38 -21.86
N ASP A 14 -4.93 4.92 -21.52
CA ASP A 14 -4.79 6.26 -20.91
C ASP A 14 -5.72 6.46 -19.72
N CYS A 15 -5.65 5.53 -18.76
CA CYS A 15 -6.49 5.54 -17.57
C CYS A 15 -5.87 6.31 -16.39
N HIS A 16 -4.59 6.68 -16.47
CA HIS A 16 -3.92 7.44 -15.43
C HIS A 16 -4.33 8.91 -15.46
N GLN A 17 -4.93 9.37 -14.38
CA GLN A 17 -5.22 10.79 -14.18
C GLN A 17 -4.11 11.41 -13.35
N THR A 18 -3.50 12.48 -13.86
CA THR A 18 -2.41 13.17 -13.19
C THR A 18 -2.82 14.59 -12.86
N PHE A 19 -2.75 14.96 -11.59
CA PHE A 19 -3.07 16.28 -11.09
C PHE A 19 -1.83 16.96 -10.51
N LEU A 20 -1.77 18.28 -10.52
CA LEU A 20 -0.72 19.06 -9.85
C LEU A 20 -0.82 18.94 -8.34
N GLU A 21 -2.06 18.86 -7.84
CA GLU A 21 -2.40 18.72 -6.43
C GLU A 21 -3.47 17.64 -6.26
N ILE A 22 -3.73 17.22 -5.04
CA ILE A 22 -4.86 16.33 -4.74
C ILE A 22 -6.14 17.07 -5.10
N PRO A 23 -7.09 16.43 -5.79
CA PRO A 23 -8.37 17.06 -6.14
C PRO A 23 -9.09 17.65 -4.92
N ASP A 24 -9.67 18.84 -5.06
CA ASP A 24 -10.28 19.60 -3.96
C ASP A 24 -11.43 18.87 -3.25
N ASN A 25 -12.07 17.93 -3.92
CA ASN A 25 -13.10 17.07 -3.34
C ASN A 25 -12.55 15.97 -2.43
N VAL A 26 -11.22 15.77 -2.36
CA VAL A 26 -10.59 14.79 -1.49
C VAL A 26 -10.18 15.49 -0.18
N LYS A 27 -10.93 15.27 0.88
CA LYS A 27 -10.69 15.81 2.23
C LYS A 27 -10.23 14.75 3.22
N THR A 28 -10.58 13.50 3.00
CA THR A 28 -10.22 12.36 3.87
C THR A 28 -9.64 11.23 3.05
N ILE A 29 -8.56 10.65 3.54
CA ILE A 29 -7.90 9.52 2.86
C ILE A 29 -7.63 8.38 3.83
N ALA A 30 -7.96 7.16 3.41
CA ALA A 30 -7.50 5.95 4.09
C ALA A 30 -6.13 5.55 3.56
N ILE A 31 -5.21 5.25 4.46
CA ILE A 31 -3.83 4.88 4.15
C ILE A 31 -3.58 3.45 4.57
N ASP A 32 -3.17 2.59 3.63
CA ASP A 32 -2.61 1.28 3.96
C ASP A 32 -1.29 1.49 4.73
N ALA A 33 -1.37 1.43 6.06
CA ALA A 33 -0.24 1.71 6.93
C ALA A 33 0.91 0.74 6.69
N ASN A 34 0.63 -0.56 6.56
CA ASN A 34 1.65 -1.59 6.46
C ASN A 34 2.46 -1.47 5.17
N LEU A 35 1.82 -1.12 4.05
CA LEU A 35 2.50 -0.86 2.78
C LEU A 35 3.55 0.25 2.93
N TYR A 36 3.14 1.41 3.47
CA TYR A 36 4.03 2.56 3.61
C TYR A 36 5.10 2.35 4.67
N LEU A 37 4.78 1.73 5.79
CA LEU A 37 5.79 1.39 6.81
C LEU A 37 6.85 0.43 6.27
N CYS A 38 6.46 -0.58 5.48
CA CYS A 38 7.40 -1.45 4.80
C CYS A 38 8.28 -0.66 3.81
N LYS A 39 7.69 0.25 3.03
CA LYS A 39 8.42 1.12 2.09
C LYS A 39 9.44 2.01 2.82
N TYR A 40 9.04 2.64 3.93
CA TYR A 40 9.91 3.49 4.72
C TYR A 40 11.04 2.71 5.40
N MET A 41 10.78 1.49 5.84
CA MET A 41 11.79 0.62 6.43
C MET A 41 12.90 0.23 5.44
N HIS A 42 12.60 0.20 4.14
CA HIS A 42 13.55 -0.11 3.08
C HIS A 42 14.20 1.13 2.45
N SER A 43 13.80 2.33 2.83
CA SER A 43 14.38 3.57 2.35
C SER A 43 15.86 3.70 2.76
N LYS A 44 16.67 4.28 1.87
CA LYS A 44 18.14 4.34 2.06
C LYS A 44 18.57 5.37 3.11
N ASN A 45 17.83 6.46 3.29
CA ASN A 45 18.37 7.69 3.90
C ASN A 45 17.60 8.26 5.09
N THR A 46 16.49 7.65 5.50
CA THR A 46 15.66 8.23 6.56
C THR A 46 15.09 7.15 7.46
N GLU A 47 14.90 7.50 8.73
CA GLU A 47 14.24 6.61 9.67
C GLU A 47 12.74 6.53 9.38
N LEU A 48 12.16 5.37 9.57
CA LEU A 48 10.75 5.09 9.30
C LEU A 48 9.81 6.12 9.93
N LEU A 49 10.06 6.50 11.18
CA LEU A 49 9.20 7.45 11.91
C LEU A 49 9.25 8.86 11.32
N TYR A 50 10.42 9.30 10.78
CA TYR A 50 10.52 10.59 10.07
C TYR A 50 9.74 10.59 8.76
N ASN A 51 9.80 9.49 8.01
CA ASN A 51 9.03 9.39 6.77
C ASN A 51 7.53 9.43 7.05
N LEU A 52 7.10 8.75 8.12
CA LEU A 52 5.70 8.79 8.57
C LEU A 52 5.28 10.20 8.99
N LEU A 53 6.10 10.88 9.81
CA LEU A 53 5.84 12.26 10.21
C LEU A 53 5.71 13.17 9.00
N ASN A 54 6.66 13.12 8.07
CA ASN A 54 6.64 13.95 6.86
C ASN A 54 5.41 13.66 5.98
N GLN A 55 5.02 12.40 5.84
CA GLN A 55 3.81 12.03 5.12
C GLN A 55 2.56 12.63 5.80
N ALA A 56 2.44 12.44 7.10
CA ALA A 56 1.31 12.94 7.87
C ALA A 56 1.19 14.47 7.78
N LEU A 57 2.30 15.18 8.01
CA LEU A 57 2.33 16.65 7.95
C LEU A 57 1.99 17.16 6.55
N LYS A 58 2.45 16.47 5.49
CA LYS A 58 2.11 16.85 4.12
C LYS A 58 0.61 16.80 3.85
N PHE A 59 -0.10 15.79 4.36
CA PHE A 59 -1.55 15.72 4.22
C PHE A 59 -2.25 16.80 5.03
N LEU A 60 -1.85 16.98 6.28
CA LEU A 60 -2.43 18.00 7.14
C LEU A 60 -2.24 19.41 6.56
N SER A 61 -1.07 19.71 5.97
CA SER A 61 -0.80 21.01 5.30
C SER A 61 -1.63 21.25 4.05
N SER A 62 -2.15 20.18 3.46
CA SER A 62 -3.07 20.24 2.31
C SER A 62 -4.55 20.16 2.74
N ASN A 63 -4.86 20.36 4.03
CA ASN A 63 -6.21 20.22 4.59
C ASN A 63 -6.84 18.84 4.33
N ILE A 64 -6.00 17.81 4.28
CA ILE A 64 -6.44 16.42 4.09
C ILE A 64 -6.23 15.66 5.38
N THR A 65 -7.27 14.99 5.84
CA THR A 65 -7.25 14.13 7.02
C THR A 65 -6.80 12.72 6.66
N PRO A 66 -5.59 12.31 7.05
CA PRO A 66 -5.16 10.92 6.85
C PRO A 66 -5.72 10.01 7.95
N ILE A 67 -6.15 8.82 7.57
CA ILE A 67 -6.61 7.77 8.48
C ILE A 67 -5.78 6.52 8.17
N TYR A 68 -4.98 6.07 9.13
CA TYR A 68 -4.10 4.92 8.95
C TYR A 68 -4.80 3.62 9.30
N ILE A 69 -4.78 2.65 8.39
CA ILE A 69 -5.37 1.33 8.59
C ILE A 69 -4.24 0.31 8.66
N PHE A 70 -4.16 -0.40 9.79
CA PHE A 70 -3.17 -1.44 10.01
C PHE A 70 -3.76 -2.81 9.69
N ASP A 71 -2.93 -3.70 9.11
CA ASP A 71 -3.31 -5.09 8.90
C ASP A 71 -3.58 -5.82 10.21
N GLY A 72 -4.64 -6.62 10.19
CA GLY A 72 -4.89 -7.65 11.20
C GLY A 72 -4.38 -9.02 10.76
N LYS A 73 -5.15 -10.05 11.04
CA LYS A 73 -4.79 -11.43 10.67
C LYS A 73 -5.05 -11.67 9.18
N ALA A 74 -4.00 -12.08 8.45
CA ALA A 74 -4.15 -12.48 7.07
C ALA A 74 -5.08 -13.72 6.93
N PRO A 75 -5.91 -13.79 5.89
CA PRO A 75 -6.78 -14.94 5.66
C PRO A 75 -5.98 -16.19 5.26
N ASP A 76 -6.56 -17.36 5.53
CA ASP A 76 -5.89 -18.65 5.29
C ASP A 76 -5.63 -18.89 3.79
N GLU A 77 -6.43 -18.31 2.92
CA GLU A 77 -6.26 -18.35 1.47
C GLU A 77 -4.94 -17.72 1.01
N LYS A 78 -4.38 -16.79 1.79
CA LYS A 78 -3.06 -16.17 1.53
C LYS A 78 -1.87 -17.00 2.02
N ASN A 79 -2.10 -18.09 2.76
CA ASN A 79 -1.04 -18.91 3.36
C ASN A 79 0.01 -19.36 2.36
N PHE A 80 -0.37 -19.67 1.12
CA PHE A 80 0.58 -20.07 0.07
C PHE A 80 1.54 -18.94 -0.30
N THR A 81 1.03 -17.73 -0.48
CA THR A 81 1.84 -16.55 -0.77
C THR A 81 2.73 -16.18 0.42
N LEU A 82 2.22 -16.28 1.65
CA LEU A 82 2.99 -16.05 2.88
C LEU A 82 4.12 -17.08 3.04
N LYS A 83 3.86 -18.37 2.78
CA LYS A 83 4.89 -19.41 2.78
C LYS A 83 5.98 -19.12 1.75
N LYS A 84 5.63 -18.72 0.51
CA LYS A 84 6.61 -18.33 -0.51
C LYS A 84 7.45 -17.13 -0.07
N ARG A 85 6.85 -16.10 0.52
CA ARG A 85 7.57 -14.94 1.06
C ARG A 85 8.53 -15.35 2.17
N LYS A 86 8.10 -16.26 3.08
CA LYS A 86 8.95 -16.81 4.15
C LYS A 86 10.16 -17.57 3.61
N ILE A 87 9.96 -18.47 2.63
CA ILE A 87 11.04 -19.23 1.99
C ILE A 87 12.02 -18.28 1.30
N LYS A 88 11.53 -17.29 0.54
CA LYS A 88 12.39 -16.28 -0.09
C LYS A 88 13.25 -15.57 0.93
N LYS A 89 12.69 -15.19 2.07
CA LYS A 89 13.42 -14.52 3.15
C LYS A 89 14.47 -15.44 3.78
N GLN A 90 14.13 -16.71 4.03
CA GLN A 90 15.09 -17.71 4.53
C GLN A 90 16.28 -17.89 3.57
N ASN A 91 16.03 -17.91 2.25
CA ASN A 91 17.09 -17.99 1.25
C ASN A 91 17.99 -16.73 1.25
N ILE A 92 17.44 -15.55 1.50
CA ILE A 92 18.24 -14.33 1.67
C ILE A 92 19.12 -14.44 2.91
N VAL A 93 18.59 -14.92 4.05
CA VAL A 93 19.37 -15.13 5.27
C VAL A 93 20.51 -16.11 5.04
N LYS A 94 20.28 -17.23 4.33
CA LYS A 94 21.34 -18.17 3.95
C LYS A 94 22.44 -17.50 3.12
N LYS A 95 22.06 -16.64 2.16
CA LYS A 95 23.03 -15.86 1.35
C LYS A 95 23.85 -14.89 2.21
N ILE A 96 23.21 -14.21 3.17
CA ILE A 96 23.92 -13.32 4.11
C ILE A 96 24.96 -14.10 4.91
N ASN A 97 24.60 -15.28 5.44
CA ASN A 97 25.51 -16.11 6.23
C ASN A 97 26.70 -16.62 5.38
N ALA A 98 26.47 -16.98 4.12
CA ALA A 98 27.55 -17.36 3.20
C ALA A 98 28.48 -16.17 2.91
N LEU A 99 27.93 -14.98 2.65
CA LEU A 99 28.73 -13.77 2.43
C LEU A 99 29.53 -13.35 3.68
N LYS A 100 28.99 -13.53 4.89
CA LYS A 100 29.73 -13.28 6.12
C LYS A 100 30.96 -14.18 6.25
N LYS A 101 30.82 -15.48 5.94
CA LYS A 101 31.96 -16.40 5.93
C LYS A 101 33.03 -15.99 4.91
N SER A 102 32.65 -15.47 3.75
CA SER A 102 33.60 -14.93 2.77
C SER A 102 34.23 -13.63 3.27
N LEU A 103 33.53 -12.81 4.04
CA LEU A 103 34.04 -11.59 4.65
C LEU A 103 35.05 -11.90 5.76
N ASP A 104 34.94 -13.04 6.45
CA ASP A 104 35.90 -13.49 7.47
C ASP A 104 37.29 -13.75 6.82
N LEU A 105 37.34 -14.10 5.52
CA LEU A 105 38.58 -14.31 4.76
C LEU A 105 39.16 -12.99 4.20
N ASP A 106 38.34 -12.00 3.91
CA ASP A 106 38.74 -10.68 3.43
C ASP A 106 37.88 -9.61 4.09
N PRO A 107 38.18 -9.20 5.35
CA PRO A 107 37.37 -8.28 6.13
C PRO A 107 37.23 -6.88 5.54
N SER A 108 38.11 -6.48 4.63
CA SER A 108 38.08 -5.15 4.00
C SER A 108 37.28 -5.09 2.71
N ASN A 109 36.70 -6.19 2.26
CA ASN A 109 35.97 -6.26 0.99
C ASN A 109 34.66 -5.46 1.01
N GLN A 110 34.73 -4.22 0.55
CA GLN A 110 33.64 -3.27 0.55
C GLN A 110 32.43 -3.78 -0.27
N TYR A 111 32.65 -4.49 -1.37
CA TYR A 111 31.60 -5.07 -2.19
C TYR A 111 30.76 -6.10 -1.39
N ILE A 112 31.44 -6.97 -0.62
CA ILE A 112 30.76 -7.97 0.23
C ILE A 112 29.99 -7.27 1.34
N ILE A 113 30.58 -6.25 1.99
CA ILE A 113 29.93 -5.45 3.04
C ILE A 113 28.64 -4.81 2.50
N ASP A 114 28.73 -4.13 1.36
CA ASP A 114 27.57 -3.45 0.75
C ASP A 114 26.47 -4.43 0.35
N LYS A 115 26.86 -5.60 -0.16
CA LYS A 115 25.91 -6.66 -0.51
C LYS A 115 25.21 -7.25 0.72
N ILE A 116 25.93 -7.47 1.81
CA ILE A 116 25.36 -7.90 3.09
C ILE A 116 24.36 -6.84 3.60
N ASN A 117 24.77 -5.57 3.63
CA ASN A 117 23.92 -4.46 4.06
C ASN A 117 22.63 -4.35 3.22
N HIS A 118 22.75 -4.50 1.91
CA HIS A 118 21.59 -4.53 1.02
C HIS A 118 20.64 -5.70 1.34
N LEU A 119 21.17 -6.92 1.46
CA LEU A 119 20.37 -8.11 1.76
C LEU A 119 19.72 -8.04 3.16
N GLN A 120 20.43 -7.50 4.15
CA GLN A 120 19.88 -7.30 5.50
C GLN A 120 18.67 -6.34 5.48
N LYS A 121 18.72 -5.27 4.68
CA LYS A 121 17.56 -4.37 4.50
C LYS A 121 16.36 -5.16 3.99
N LEU A 122 16.53 -6.05 2.99
CA LEU A 122 15.44 -6.86 2.43
C LEU A 122 14.83 -7.85 3.44
N CYS A 123 15.55 -8.18 4.52
CA CYS A 123 15.08 -9.07 5.58
C CYS A 123 14.35 -8.35 6.71
N LYS A 124 14.40 -7.01 6.78
CA LYS A 124 13.69 -6.26 7.83
C LYS A 124 12.20 -6.57 7.83
N THR A 125 11.61 -6.60 9.01
CA THR A 125 10.16 -6.78 9.24
C THR A 125 9.67 -5.76 10.24
N LEU A 126 8.43 -5.37 10.10
CA LEU A 126 7.75 -4.57 11.10
C LEU A 126 7.65 -5.36 12.40
N SER A 127 8.37 -4.91 13.43
CA SER A 127 8.26 -5.50 14.77
C SER A 127 7.12 -4.85 15.54
N MET A 128 6.62 -5.56 16.57
CA MET A 128 5.60 -4.99 17.46
C MET A 128 6.06 -3.70 18.14
N LYS A 129 7.38 -3.58 18.43
CA LYS A 129 7.95 -2.34 18.96
C LYS A 129 7.81 -1.18 17.97
N ILE A 130 8.17 -1.40 16.69
CA ILE A 130 8.03 -0.37 15.64
C ILE A 130 6.56 0.03 15.48
N LEU A 131 5.63 -0.92 15.46
CA LEU A 131 4.20 -0.62 15.35
C LEU A 131 3.70 0.20 16.54
N LYS A 132 4.17 -0.11 17.77
CA LYS A 132 3.84 0.67 18.96
C LYS A 132 4.36 2.11 18.86
N ASP A 133 5.60 2.29 18.40
CA ASP A 133 6.20 3.63 18.23
C ASP A 133 5.47 4.42 17.13
N VAL A 134 5.05 3.75 16.05
CA VAL A 134 4.24 4.35 14.97
C VAL A 134 2.90 4.85 15.51
N LYS A 135 2.15 4.00 16.22
CA LYS A 135 0.85 4.35 16.80
C LYS A 135 0.98 5.48 17.80
N GLN A 136 2.02 5.45 18.64
CA GLN A 136 2.29 6.54 19.58
C GLN A 136 2.58 7.87 18.86
N LEU A 137 3.29 7.86 17.72
CA LEU A 137 3.50 9.06 16.91
C LEU A 137 2.17 9.56 16.33
N LEU A 138 1.32 8.68 15.83
CA LEU A 138 -0.01 9.05 15.33
C LEU A 138 -0.89 9.64 16.44
N ASP A 139 -0.85 9.09 17.67
CA ASP A 139 -1.55 9.64 18.83
C ASP A 139 -1.04 11.06 19.17
N ILE A 140 0.27 11.30 19.14
CA ILE A 140 0.88 12.63 19.36
C ILE A 140 0.44 13.63 18.28
N LEU A 141 0.32 13.16 17.02
CA LEU A 141 -0.16 13.96 15.90
C LEU A 141 -1.69 14.11 15.88
N ASN A 142 -2.37 13.46 16.81
CA ASN A 142 -3.83 13.36 16.87
C ASN A 142 -4.47 12.81 15.56
N ILE A 143 -3.75 11.92 14.89
CA ILE A 143 -4.18 11.27 13.66
C ILE A 143 -4.85 9.94 14.00
N LYS A 144 -6.05 9.73 13.46
CA LYS A 144 -6.82 8.52 13.69
C LYS A 144 -6.23 7.32 12.96
N TYR A 145 -6.27 6.17 13.61
CA TYR A 145 -5.90 4.89 13.01
C TYR A 145 -6.82 3.77 13.50
N PHE A 146 -6.86 2.67 12.73
CA PHE A 146 -7.63 1.47 13.07
C PHE A 146 -6.81 0.22 12.77
N ASP A 147 -7.00 -0.80 13.58
CA ASP A 147 -6.54 -2.15 13.28
C ASP A 147 -7.67 -2.90 12.58
N ALA A 148 -7.47 -3.29 11.34
CA ALA A 148 -8.41 -4.13 10.62
C ALA A 148 -8.47 -5.53 11.27
N LYS A 149 -9.65 -6.19 11.27
CA LYS A 149 -9.73 -7.59 11.71
C LYS A 149 -9.02 -8.56 10.76
N GLY A 150 -9.03 -8.22 9.47
CA GLY A 150 -8.33 -8.90 8.39
C GLY A 150 -7.28 -7.99 7.76
N GLU A 151 -7.21 -7.97 6.43
CA GLU A 151 -6.30 -7.10 5.68
C GLU A 151 -6.82 -5.66 5.63
N ALA A 152 -5.91 -4.70 5.69
CA ALA A 152 -6.21 -3.27 5.63
C ALA A 152 -6.94 -2.88 4.33
N ASP A 153 -6.60 -3.55 3.22
CA ASP A 153 -7.16 -3.31 1.88
C ASP A 153 -8.70 -3.33 1.88
N TYR A 154 -9.28 -4.37 2.49
CA TYR A 154 -10.73 -4.52 2.56
C TYR A 154 -11.40 -3.41 3.37
N LEU A 155 -10.79 -3.00 4.47
CA LEU A 155 -11.34 -1.93 5.31
C LEU A 155 -11.20 -0.58 4.61
N CYS A 156 -10.03 -0.24 4.06
CA CYS A 156 -9.82 0.99 3.29
C CYS A 156 -10.86 1.12 2.16
N CYS A 157 -11.00 0.07 1.34
CA CYS A 157 -11.95 0.08 0.23
C CYS A 157 -13.40 0.17 0.70
N LYS A 158 -13.75 -0.46 1.81
CA LYS A 158 -15.10 -0.39 2.37
C LYS A 158 -15.43 1.00 2.90
N LEU A 159 -14.48 1.65 3.57
CA LEU A 159 -14.63 3.04 4.02
C LEU A 159 -14.85 3.99 2.83
N SER A 160 -14.09 3.81 1.76
CA SER A 160 -14.24 4.62 0.54
C SER A 160 -15.59 4.38 -0.15
N LYS A 161 -16.01 3.13 -0.31
CA LYS A 161 -17.32 2.81 -0.92
C LYS A 161 -18.50 3.35 -0.12
N LEU A 162 -18.38 3.39 1.20
CA LEU A 162 -19.38 4.00 2.09
C LEU A 162 -19.27 5.53 2.16
N LYS A 163 -18.37 6.14 1.38
CA LYS A 163 -18.10 7.58 1.37
C LYS A 163 -17.71 8.14 2.76
N LEU A 164 -17.10 7.30 3.59
CA LEU A 164 -16.54 7.69 4.88
C LEU A 164 -15.13 8.26 4.72
N VAL A 165 -14.47 7.90 3.63
CA VAL A 165 -13.23 8.54 3.12
C VAL A 165 -13.38 8.73 1.61
N ASP A 166 -12.68 9.75 1.08
CA ASP A 166 -12.83 10.14 -0.33
C ASP A 166 -11.94 9.31 -1.26
N ALA A 167 -10.78 8.89 -0.78
CA ALA A 167 -9.85 8.08 -1.55
C ALA A 167 -8.97 7.20 -0.64
N CYS A 168 -8.24 6.27 -1.25
CA CYS A 168 -7.22 5.47 -0.58
C CYS A 168 -5.83 5.83 -1.08
N LEU A 169 -4.86 5.95 -0.17
CA LEU A 169 -3.45 6.09 -0.52
C LEU A 169 -2.79 4.72 -0.53
N THR A 170 -2.48 4.22 -1.72
CA THR A 170 -1.82 2.93 -1.90
C THR A 170 -1.13 2.82 -3.25
N GLU A 171 -0.16 1.92 -3.38
CA GLU A 171 0.45 1.50 -4.65
C GLU A 171 -0.04 0.08 -5.04
N ASP A 172 -1.00 -0.46 -4.29
CA ASP A 172 -1.55 -1.79 -4.56
C ASP A 172 -2.79 -1.70 -5.45
N MET A 173 -2.70 -2.33 -6.63
CA MET A 173 -3.79 -2.34 -7.60
C MET A 173 -4.98 -3.20 -7.18
N ASP A 174 -4.84 -4.01 -6.13
CA ASP A 174 -5.94 -4.81 -5.58
C ASP A 174 -7.07 -3.90 -5.03
N PHE A 175 -6.77 -2.66 -4.66
CA PHE A 175 -7.77 -1.66 -4.27
C PHE A 175 -8.73 -1.29 -5.40
N LEU A 176 -8.26 -1.25 -6.65
CA LEU A 176 -9.13 -1.02 -7.82
C LEU A 176 -10.12 -2.17 -8.02
N LEU A 177 -9.66 -3.41 -7.80
CA LEU A 177 -10.53 -4.59 -7.83
C LEU A 177 -11.70 -4.42 -6.84
N LEU A 178 -11.42 -3.93 -5.62
CA LEU A 178 -12.41 -3.71 -4.56
C LEU A 178 -13.24 -2.43 -4.74
N GLY A 179 -12.86 -1.55 -5.66
CA GLY A 179 -13.66 -0.40 -6.08
C GLY A 179 -13.36 0.92 -5.38
N ALA A 180 -12.20 1.04 -4.73
CA ALA A 180 -11.78 2.32 -4.17
C ALA A 180 -11.01 3.14 -5.20
N PRO A 181 -11.25 4.47 -5.31
CA PRO A 181 -10.34 5.36 -5.98
C PRO A 181 -9.01 5.41 -5.22
N ILE A 182 -7.90 5.36 -5.96
CA ILE A 182 -6.57 5.30 -5.36
C ILE A 182 -5.70 6.48 -5.77
N ILE A 183 -4.96 7.01 -4.79
CA ILE A 183 -3.86 7.94 -4.98
C ILE A 183 -2.57 7.13 -4.92
N ILE A 184 -1.85 7.04 -6.06
CA ILE A 184 -0.69 6.16 -6.15
C ILE A 184 0.56 6.85 -5.65
N ASN A 185 0.74 8.13 -5.88
CA ASN A 185 2.00 8.77 -5.55
C ASN A 185 1.91 10.29 -5.42
N PHE A 186 2.53 10.84 -4.38
CA PHE A 186 3.03 12.21 -4.38
C PHE A 186 4.41 12.20 -5.03
N LYS A 187 4.52 12.44 -6.33
CA LYS A 187 5.82 12.57 -6.99
C LYS A 187 6.59 13.76 -6.41
N LYS A 188 7.92 13.72 -6.53
CA LYS A 188 8.85 14.77 -6.04
C LYS A 188 8.51 16.19 -6.50
N LYS A 189 7.71 16.36 -7.54
CA LYS A 189 7.26 17.65 -8.12
C LYS A 189 5.78 17.97 -7.82
N GLY A 190 5.19 17.39 -6.80
CA GLY A 190 3.80 17.69 -6.45
C GLY A 190 2.75 16.95 -7.28
N LEU A 191 3.13 16.27 -8.36
CA LEU A 191 2.17 15.55 -9.20
C LEU A 191 1.56 14.36 -8.45
N VAL A 192 0.24 14.27 -8.47
CA VAL A 192 -0.55 13.20 -7.89
C VAL A 192 -1.06 12.31 -9.02
N ASN A 193 -0.79 11.01 -8.94
CA ASN A 193 -1.42 10.04 -9.83
C ASN A 193 -2.66 9.48 -9.13
N TYR A 194 -3.77 9.60 -9.81
CA TYR A 194 -5.08 9.16 -9.34
C TYR A 194 -5.66 8.14 -10.31
N LEU A 195 -6.21 7.06 -9.77
CA LEU A 195 -6.92 6.05 -10.54
C LEU A 195 -8.31 5.87 -9.95
N ASP A 196 -9.30 6.00 -10.80
CA ASP A 196 -10.71 5.80 -10.47
C ASP A 196 -11.26 4.60 -11.22
N LYS A 197 -11.93 3.69 -10.52
CA LYS A 197 -12.47 2.47 -11.10
C LYS A 197 -13.56 2.74 -12.14
N GLU A 198 -14.44 3.69 -11.90
CA GLU A 198 -15.53 4.02 -12.83
C GLU A 198 -14.95 4.59 -14.13
N TYR A 199 -13.97 5.48 -14.01
CA TYR A 199 -13.25 6.01 -15.17
C TYR A 199 -12.58 4.90 -15.98
N ILE A 200 -11.90 3.95 -15.32
CA ILE A 200 -11.24 2.81 -15.96
C ILE A 200 -12.26 1.90 -16.67
N ILE A 201 -13.36 1.58 -16.00
CA ILE A 201 -14.44 0.75 -16.55
C ILE A 201 -15.01 1.37 -17.84
N ASN A 202 -15.24 2.69 -17.81
CA ASN A 202 -15.72 3.42 -18.98
C ASN A 202 -14.70 3.40 -20.13
N LYS A 203 -13.41 3.59 -19.84
CA LYS A 203 -12.33 3.51 -20.84
C LYS A 203 -12.19 2.12 -21.45
N PHE A 204 -12.41 1.07 -20.66
CA PHE A 204 -12.35 -0.31 -21.13
C PHE A 204 -13.63 -0.75 -21.86
N ASN A 205 -14.69 0.03 -21.75
CA ASN A 205 -16.05 -0.35 -22.16
C ASN A 205 -16.48 -1.69 -21.54
N PHE A 206 -16.23 -1.82 -20.25
CA PHE A 206 -16.52 -3.00 -19.45
C PHE A 206 -17.65 -2.73 -18.44
N THR A 207 -18.29 -3.79 -18.01
CA THR A 207 -19.09 -3.78 -16.77
C THR A 207 -18.16 -3.92 -15.56
N GLU A 208 -18.64 -3.55 -14.37
CA GLU A 208 -17.90 -3.77 -13.12
C GLU A 208 -17.49 -5.23 -12.95
N ASN A 209 -18.39 -6.15 -13.29
CA ASN A 209 -18.12 -7.58 -13.19
C ASN A 209 -16.98 -8.03 -14.13
N GLN A 210 -16.95 -7.56 -15.36
CA GLN A 210 -15.89 -7.84 -16.31
C GLN A 210 -14.54 -7.31 -15.83
N PHE A 211 -14.51 -6.10 -15.26
CA PHE A 211 -13.28 -5.53 -14.70
C PHE A 211 -12.76 -6.35 -13.51
N ILE A 212 -13.64 -6.75 -12.58
CA ILE A 212 -13.29 -7.63 -11.45
C ILE A 212 -12.71 -8.96 -11.97
N GLU A 213 -13.36 -9.58 -12.95
CA GLU A 213 -12.92 -10.84 -13.52
C GLU A 213 -11.58 -10.71 -14.24
N LEU A 214 -11.38 -9.66 -15.04
CA LEU A 214 -10.11 -9.35 -15.65
C LEU A 214 -8.99 -9.23 -14.59
N CYS A 215 -9.20 -8.44 -13.54
CA CYS A 215 -8.23 -8.28 -12.46
C CYS A 215 -7.86 -9.62 -11.80
N ILE A 216 -8.83 -10.49 -11.58
CA ILE A 216 -8.58 -11.81 -10.98
C ILE A 216 -7.82 -12.71 -11.94
N ILE A 217 -8.16 -12.74 -13.23
CA ILE A 217 -7.45 -13.54 -14.24
C ILE A 217 -5.98 -13.12 -14.35
N LEU A 218 -5.69 -11.84 -14.31
CA LEU A 218 -4.32 -11.32 -14.32
C LEU A 218 -3.50 -11.74 -13.10
N GLY A 219 -4.16 -12.11 -12.02
CA GLY A 219 -3.58 -12.75 -10.85
C GLY A 219 -3.58 -11.87 -9.62
N SER A 220 -3.90 -12.47 -8.50
CA SER A 220 -3.90 -11.90 -7.16
C SER A 220 -3.02 -12.72 -6.21
N ASP A 221 -2.85 -12.24 -5.00
CA ASP A 221 -2.10 -12.95 -3.94
C ASP A 221 -2.79 -14.24 -3.46
N TYR A 222 -4.04 -14.47 -3.85
CA TYR A 222 -4.84 -15.65 -3.49
C TYR A 222 -4.64 -16.84 -4.43
N HIS A 223 -3.96 -16.66 -5.57
CA HIS A 223 -3.72 -17.74 -6.53
C HIS A 223 -2.65 -18.72 -6.03
N LYS A 224 -3.02 -19.99 -5.88
CA LYS A 224 -2.08 -21.10 -5.60
C LYS A 224 -1.22 -21.40 -6.83
N PHE A 225 -1.83 -21.40 -8.01
CA PHE A 225 -1.21 -21.66 -9.31
C PHE A 225 -1.24 -20.38 -10.14
N LYS A 226 -0.13 -20.06 -10.78
CA LYS A 226 -0.02 -18.88 -11.64
C LYS A 226 0.21 -19.34 -13.08
N ILE A 227 -0.83 -19.27 -13.88
CA ILE A 227 -0.69 -19.32 -15.32
C ILE A 227 -0.35 -17.91 -15.79
N LYS A 228 0.54 -17.79 -16.78
CA LYS A 228 0.88 -16.51 -17.39
C LYS A 228 -0.04 -16.27 -18.58
N ILE A 229 -1.23 -15.74 -18.34
CA ILE A 229 -2.04 -15.16 -19.40
C ILE A 229 -1.54 -13.72 -19.60
N LYS A 230 -1.32 -13.31 -20.85
CA LYS A 230 -0.93 -11.92 -21.18
C LYS A 230 -2.09 -10.99 -20.87
N SER A 231 -1.79 -9.77 -20.47
CA SER A 231 -2.85 -8.79 -20.10
C SER A 231 -3.75 -8.45 -21.30
N SER A 232 -3.19 -8.35 -22.51
CA SER A 232 -3.97 -8.17 -23.73
C SER A 232 -4.90 -9.34 -24.00
N GLU A 233 -4.39 -10.57 -23.89
CA GLU A 233 -5.17 -11.79 -24.10
C GLU A 233 -6.32 -11.93 -23.09
N ALA A 234 -6.05 -11.66 -21.82
CA ALA A 234 -7.09 -11.66 -20.78
C ALA A 234 -8.16 -10.59 -21.05
N PHE A 235 -7.75 -9.40 -21.48
CA PHE A 235 -8.65 -8.31 -21.84
C PHE A 235 -9.53 -8.70 -23.05
N ASP A 236 -8.92 -9.20 -24.13
CA ASP A 236 -9.62 -9.56 -25.36
C ASP A 236 -10.61 -10.70 -25.12
N ASN A 237 -10.24 -11.69 -24.31
CA ASN A 237 -11.13 -12.81 -23.97
C ASN A 237 -12.29 -12.38 -23.07
N ILE A 238 -12.08 -11.51 -22.06
CA ILE A 238 -13.18 -10.96 -21.27
C ILE A 238 -14.09 -10.09 -22.12
N ASN A 239 -13.54 -9.33 -23.06
CA ASN A 239 -14.34 -8.55 -23.98
C ASN A 239 -15.17 -9.41 -24.93
N LYS A 240 -14.58 -10.52 -25.44
CA LYS A 240 -15.23 -11.45 -26.35
C LYS A 240 -16.32 -12.28 -25.65
N TYR A 241 -15.96 -12.92 -24.55
CA TYR A 241 -16.85 -13.89 -23.87
C TYR A 241 -17.73 -13.25 -22.79
N LYS A 242 -17.47 -12.00 -22.41
CA LYS A 242 -18.21 -11.19 -21.44
C LYS A 242 -18.11 -11.67 -19.99
N SER A 243 -17.70 -12.89 -19.74
CA SER A 243 -17.49 -13.44 -18.39
C SER A 243 -16.51 -14.62 -18.39
N ILE A 244 -15.93 -14.91 -17.22
CA ILE A 244 -15.12 -16.12 -17.01
C ILE A 244 -15.94 -17.37 -17.30
N GLN A 245 -17.22 -17.39 -16.92
CA GLN A 245 -18.08 -18.57 -17.12
C GLN A 245 -18.22 -18.91 -18.60
N ASN A 246 -18.56 -17.94 -19.43
CA ASN A 246 -18.70 -18.13 -20.88
C ASN A 246 -17.34 -18.49 -21.54
N TRP A 247 -16.25 -17.92 -21.02
CA TRP A 247 -14.93 -18.30 -21.52
C TRP A 247 -14.61 -19.77 -21.24
N ILE A 248 -14.91 -20.28 -20.03
CA ILE A 248 -14.72 -21.71 -19.69
C ILE A 248 -15.46 -22.63 -20.67
N GLU A 249 -16.66 -22.28 -21.11
CA GLU A 249 -17.49 -23.06 -22.03
C GLU A 249 -16.84 -23.17 -23.41
N GLN A 250 -16.10 -22.18 -23.85
CA GLN A 250 -15.49 -22.08 -25.18
C GLN A 250 -13.97 -22.37 -25.15
N GLU A 251 -13.39 -22.66 -24.00
CA GLU A 251 -11.96 -22.94 -23.87
C GLU A 251 -11.69 -24.42 -24.05
N ASP A 252 -10.69 -24.78 -24.82
CA ASP A 252 -10.33 -26.20 -25.05
C ASP A 252 -9.26 -26.69 -24.07
N SER A 253 -8.38 -25.80 -23.63
CA SER A 253 -7.28 -26.15 -22.73
C SER A 253 -7.78 -26.48 -21.33
N ILE A 254 -7.64 -27.73 -20.91
CA ILE A 254 -7.97 -28.18 -19.54
C ILE A 254 -7.19 -27.37 -18.49
N VAL A 255 -5.96 -26.96 -18.80
CA VAL A 255 -5.11 -26.18 -17.88
C VAL A 255 -5.70 -24.78 -17.67
N ILE A 256 -6.13 -24.13 -18.75
CA ILE A 256 -6.77 -22.81 -18.69
C ILE A 256 -8.14 -22.92 -18.02
N LYS A 257 -8.97 -23.92 -18.37
CA LYS A 257 -10.25 -24.16 -17.68
C LYS A 257 -10.11 -24.28 -16.17
N ASN A 258 -9.16 -25.09 -15.71
CA ASN A 258 -8.92 -25.26 -14.27
C ASN A 258 -8.47 -23.95 -13.59
N TYR A 259 -7.68 -23.15 -14.30
CA TYR A 259 -7.29 -21.83 -13.81
C TYR A 259 -8.49 -20.89 -13.69
N LEU A 260 -9.34 -20.80 -14.70
CA LEU A 260 -10.53 -19.96 -14.73
C LEU A 260 -11.55 -20.37 -13.65
N ILE A 261 -11.74 -21.68 -13.42
CA ILE A 261 -12.56 -22.20 -12.31
C ILE A 261 -12.00 -21.73 -10.96
N ASN A 262 -10.68 -21.75 -10.80
CA ASN A 262 -10.05 -21.23 -9.60
C ASN A 262 -10.27 -19.71 -9.47
N CYS A 263 -10.25 -18.96 -10.56
CA CYS A 263 -10.55 -17.51 -10.55
C CYS A 263 -11.99 -17.23 -10.05
N ILE A 264 -12.97 -18.03 -10.43
CA ILE A 264 -14.35 -17.92 -9.92
C ILE A 264 -14.39 -18.15 -8.39
N ARG A 265 -13.64 -19.14 -7.88
CA ARG A 265 -13.55 -19.39 -6.42
C ARG A 265 -12.93 -18.21 -5.68
N ILE A 266 -11.84 -17.65 -6.24
CA ILE A 266 -11.17 -16.47 -5.67
C ILE A 266 -12.12 -15.26 -5.68
N LYS A 267 -12.86 -15.03 -6.76
CA LYS A 267 -13.86 -13.96 -6.84
C LYS A 267 -14.89 -14.07 -5.72
N LYS A 268 -15.47 -15.26 -5.53
CA LYS A 268 -16.45 -15.51 -4.45
C LYS A 268 -15.84 -15.25 -3.07
N PHE A 269 -14.60 -15.68 -2.84
CA PHE A 269 -13.88 -15.46 -1.60
C PHE A 269 -13.67 -13.96 -1.34
N ILE A 270 -13.14 -13.22 -2.31
CA ILE A 270 -12.87 -11.77 -2.19
C ILE A 270 -14.17 -11.01 -1.86
N ILE A 271 -15.25 -11.26 -2.61
CA ILE A 271 -16.55 -10.60 -2.39
C ILE A 271 -17.09 -10.93 -1.00
N LYS A 272 -17.03 -12.21 -0.57
CA LYS A 272 -17.48 -12.63 0.77
C LYS A 272 -16.68 -11.92 1.86
N THR A 273 -15.34 -11.88 1.75
CA THR A 273 -14.45 -11.24 2.72
C THR A 273 -14.75 -9.75 2.81
N TYR A 274 -14.87 -9.09 1.66
CA TYR A 274 -15.20 -7.67 1.59
C TYR A 274 -16.54 -7.35 2.28
N ASN A 275 -17.58 -8.12 1.98
CA ASN A 275 -18.92 -7.91 2.57
C ASN A 275 -18.90 -8.10 4.10
N ASN A 276 -18.12 -9.05 4.60
CA ASN A 276 -18.00 -9.36 6.03
C ASN A 276 -17.00 -8.47 6.78
N THR A 277 -16.27 -7.58 6.10
CA THR A 277 -15.34 -6.67 6.76
C THR A 277 -16.08 -5.69 7.64
N PRO A 278 -15.84 -5.64 8.96
CA PRO A 278 -16.52 -4.72 9.86
C PRO A 278 -15.97 -3.30 9.69
N VAL A 279 -16.87 -2.33 9.78
CA VAL A 279 -16.53 -0.90 9.77
C VAL A 279 -16.48 -0.41 11.22
N PRO A 280 -15.44 0.34 11.62
CA PRO A 280 -15.37 0.92 12.96
C PRO A 280 -16.49 1.91 13.19
N ASN A 281 -17.04 1.94 14.41
CA ASN A 281 -17.98 2.98 14.81
C ASN A 281 -17.19 4.26 15.13
N TYR A 282 -17.05 5.14 14.15
CA TYR A 282 -16.33 6.40 14.25
C TYR A 282 -16.96 7.45 13.34
N ASN A 283 -16.98 8.71 13.79
CA ASN A 283 -17.42 9.82 12.96
C ASN A 283 -16.27 10.30 12.07
N PHE A 284 -16.27 9.86 10.82
CA PHE A 284 -15.24 10.19 9.82
C PHE A 284 -15.39 11.61 9.27
N GLN A 285 -16.56 12.23 9.40
CA GLN A 285 -16.87 13.54 8.78
C GLN A 285 -16.37 14.73 9.61
N ASN A 286 -16.11 14.52 10.90
CA ASN A 286 -15.61 15.55 11.81
C ASN A 286 -14.27 15.13 12.43
N PRO A 287 -13.15 15.18 11.68
CA PRO A 287 -11.86 14.94 12.26
C PRO A 287 -11.56 16.05 13.27
N ILE A 288 -11.38 15.67 14.53
CA ILE A 288 -11.02 16.61 15.59
C ILE A 288 -9.54 16.96 15.40
N PHE A 289 -9.25 18.09 14.77
CA PHE A 289 -7.91 18.67 14.78
C PHE A 289 -7.63 19.24 16.19
N LYS A 290 -6.84 18.54 16.98
CA LYS A 290 -6.30 19.06 18.23
C LYS A 290 -4.92 19.63 17.99
N PHE A 291 -4.51 20.55 18.87
CA PHE A 291 -3.17 21.14 18.83
C PHE A 291 -2.06 20.09 18.81
N ILE A 292 -1.16 20.19 17.85
CA ILE A 292 0.03 19.36 17.78
C ILE A 292 1.14 20.04 18.59
N ASN A 293 1.53 19.45 19.71
CA ASN A 293 2.59 20.01 20.56
C ASN A 293 3.98 19.57 20.04
N ILE A 294 4.70 20.53 19.47
CA ILE A 294 6.05 20.32 18.90
C ILE A 294 7.04 19.81 19.94
N ASN A 295 6.96 20.26 21.19
CA ASN A 295 7.87 19.82 22.22
C ASN A 295 7.68 18.34 22.55
N ILE A 296 6.45 17.84 22.47
CA ILE A 296 6.17 16.41 22.62
C ILE A 296 6.77 15.63 21.45
N ILE A 297 6.65 16.12 20.21
CA ILE A 297 7.28 15.50 19.04
C ILE A 297 8.80 15.46 19.21
N LYS A 298 9.43 16.58 19.55
CA LYS A 298 10.88 16.64 19.81
C LYS A 298 11.31 15.65 20.90
N LYS A 299 10.59 15.60 22.01
CA LYS A 299 10.84 14.64 23.09
C LYS A 299 10.70 13.19 22.63
N PHE A 300 9.65 12.89 21.86
CA PHE A 300 9.41 11.57 21.30
C PHE A 300 10.59 11.10 20.43
N PHE A 301 11.10 11.95 19.52
CA PHE A 301 12.22 11.62 18.67
C PHE A 301 13.54 11.54 19.43
N ASN A 302 13.81 12.44 20.36
CA ASN A 302 15.04 12.43 21.18
C ASN A 302 15.21 11.14 22.00
N LEU A 303 14.11 10.53 22.43
CA LEU A 303 14.13 9.28 23.19
C LEU A 303 14.39 8.03 22.29
N ARG A 304 14.19 8.13 20.99
CA ARG A 304 14.19 6.98 20.06
C ARG A 304 15.32 6.99 19.05
N ILE A 305 15.90 8.15 18.81
CA ILE A 305 16.91 8.34 17.77
C ILE A 305 18.24 8.71 18.42
N PRO A 306 19.32 7.95 18.23
CA PRO A 306 20.63 8.29 18.72
C PRO A 306 21.09 9.65 18.18
N LYS A 307 21.65 10.51 19.04
CA LYS A 307 22.11 11.86 18.68
C LYS A 307 23.08 11.92 17.48
N LYS A 308 23.81 10.85 17.18
CA LYS A 308 24.73 10.78 16.04
C LYS A 308 24.04 10.78 14.66
N SER A 309 22.77 10.39 14.57
CA SER A 309 22.00 10.44 13.30
C SER A 309 21.35 11.82 13.05
N PHE A 310 21.31 12.70 14.04
CA PHE A 310 20.71 14.02 13.94
C PHE A 310 21.53 15.03 13.11
N HIS A 311 22.83 14.82 12.97
CA HIS A 311 23.72 15.81 12.34
C HIS A 311 23.71 15.82 10.80
N TYR A 312 23.13 14.82 10.14
CA TYR A 312 23.23 14.72 8.68
C TYR A 312 21.98 15.14 7.88
N HIS A 313 20.87 15.44 8.54
CA HIS A 313 19.64 15.83 7.83
C HIS A 313 18.97 17.08 8.42
N ASN A 314 19.75 18.14 8.60
CA ASN A 314 19.20 19.46 8.79
C ASN A 314 18.70 19.99 7.44
N THR A 315 17.78 19.25 6.83
CA THR A 315 17.20 19.64 5.56
C THR A 315 16.12 20.68 5.82
N SER A 316 16.09 21.69 4.97
CA SER A 316 15.06 22.72 4.89
C SER A 316 13.63 22.18 5.07
N SER A 317 13.36 20.95 4.68
CA SER A 317 12.03 20.32 4.80
C SER A 317 11.55 20.10 6.24
N VAL A 318 12.45 19.78 7.19
CA VAL A 318 12.05 19.61 8.60
C VAL A 318 11.83 20.97 9.27
N ARG A 319 12.63 21.97 8.91
CA ARG A 319 12.40 23.36 9.35
C ARG A 319 11.07 23.91 8.83
N ASN A 320 10.82 23.76 7.54
CA ASN A 320 9.56 24.21 6.91
C ASN A 320 8.34 23.50 7.51
N ASN A 321 8.45 22.21 7.85
CA ASN A 321 7.36 21.46 8.49
C ASN A 321 7.17 21.89 9.96
N ILE A 322 8.24 22.27 10.67
CA ILE A 322 8.15 22.83 12.03
C ILE A 322 7.58 24.26 12.00
N GLU A 323 7.97 25.08 11.04
CA GLU A 323 7.41 26.41 10.81
C GLU A 323 5.94 26.33 10.43
N PHE A 324 5.55 25.35 9.62
CA PHE A 324 4.15 25.09 9.30
C PHE A 324 3.34 24.67 10.55
N ILE A 325 3.84 23.76 11.38
CA ILE A 325 3.17 23.40 12.65
C ILE A 325 3.02 24.63 13.55
N ASN A 326 4.01 25.56 13.55
CA ASN A 326 3.91 26.82 14.28
C ASN A 326 2.85 27.76 13.67
N SER A 327 2.66 27.72 12.34
CA SER A 327 1.63 28.54 11.66
C SER A 327 0.21 28.03 11.89
N LEU A 328 0.03 26.74 12.20
CA LEU A 328 -1.26 26.18 12.62
C LEU A 328 -1.74 26.68 13.99
N HIS A 329 -0.92 27.50 14.69
CA HIS A 329 -1.31 28.18 15.93
C HIS A 329 -2.10 29.49 15.75
N ILE A 330 -2.34 29.89 14.52
CA ILE A 330 -3.05 31.14 14.24
C ILE A 330 -4.34 30.77 13.54
N GLU A 331 -5.36 30.46 14.29
CA GLU A 331 -6.79 30.68 14.07
C GLU A 331 -7.61 29.66 14.86
N ILE A 332 -8.01 30.09 16.02
CA ILE A 332 -9.22 29.63 16.73
C ILE A 332 -10.06 30.90 16.99
#